data_8c49b216db87c0a3d39fd4ce0c5fc2b5
#
_entry.id   8c49b216db87c0a3d39fd4ce0c5fc2b5
#
_cell.length_a   1.000
_cell.length_b   1.000
_cell.length_c   1.000
_cell.angle_alpha   90.00
_cell.angle_beta   90.00
_cell.angle_gamma   90.00
#
_symmetry.space_group_name_H-M   'P 1'
#
loop_
_entity.id
_entity.type
_entity.pdbx_description
1 polymer ?
#
loop_
_entity_poly.entity_id
_entity_poly.type
_entity_poly.pdbx_seq_one_letter_code
_entity_poly.pdbx_strand_id
1 'polypeptide(L)'
;WAFRAPTRRFARIMAEVDAAVAQGGPSAGCQTMLDALGVQATAVGVENIPLKGPVIILANHPGAYDSMAIGSQIPRRDLNVIVAKTRFYQVLPHIHPHMHYASQDRSESMTALRQAIEHLQGGGILLQFGSGNIDPDPALHPVDEINFEDWSLSIEIMLRKAPEVQIVPTIASNVLLKRFAEHPLTRLRREPMDKRRLAEFMQIIQQLLLPKSVDAKPCISFGKPFTLSELEVENTV
;
A
#
# COMPACT_ATOMS: atom_id res chain seq x y z
N TRP A 1 9.10 -28.40 3.83
CA TRP A 1 9.05 -28.83 2.43
C TRP A 1 7.89 -28.18 1.66
N ALA A 2 6.68 -28.10 2.23
CA ALA A 2 5.50 -27.58 1.52
C ALA A 2 5.62 -26.13 1.02
N PHE A 3 6.32 -25.26 1.73
CA PHE A 3 6.49 -23.85 1.36
C PHE A 3 7.67 -23.56 0.40
N ARG A 4 8.47 -24.58 0.06
CA ARG A 4 9.67 -24.38 -0.76
C ARG A 4 9.37 -23.88 -2.18
N ALA A 5 8.33 -24.39 -2.80
CA ALA A 5 7.91 -24.00 -4.14
C ALA A 5 7.37 -22.54 -4.19
N PRO A 6 6.38 -22.15 -3.36
CA PRO A 6 5.89 -20.79 -3.34
C PRO A 6 6.95 -19.76 -2.94
N THR A 7 7.83 -20.10 -1.97
CA THR A 7 8.93 -19.20 -1.57
C THR A 7 9.93 -18.96 -2.71
N ARG A 8 10.32 -20.00 -3.44
CA ARG A 8 11.23 -19.84 -4.60
C ARG A 8 10.59 -19.04 -5.72
N ARG A 9 9.30 -19.26 -5.96
CA ARG A 9 8.57 -18.49 -6.95
C ARG A 9 8.47 -17.03 -6.54
N PHE A 10 8.10 -16.74 -5.30
CA PHE A 10 8.06 -15.39 -4.77
C PHE A 10 9.42 -14.68 -4.90
N ALA A 11 10.53 -15.35 -4.52
CA ALA A 11 11.87 -14.78 -4.67
C ALA A 11 12.22 -14.45 -6.12
N ARG A 12 11.80 -15.29 -7.09
CA ARG A 12 12.00 -15.00 -8.52
C ARG A 12 11.18 -13.79 -8.96
N ILE A 13 9.90 -13.75 -8.61
CA ILE A 13 9.03 -12.60 -8.91
C ILE A 13 9.65 -11.32 -8.34
N MET A 14 10.14 -11.34 -7.11
CA MET A 14 10.74 -10.15 -6.50
C MET A 14 12.04 -9.70 -7.18
N ALA A 15 12.82 -10.62 -7.73
CA ALA A 15 13.98 -10.25 -8.54
C ALA A 15 13.56 -9.60 -9.87
N GLU A 16 12.48 -10.07 -10.50
CA GLU A 16 11.90 -9.47 -11.71
C GLU A 16 11.32 -8.08 -11.40
N VAL A 17 10.64 -7.92 -10.25
CA VAL A 17 10.11 -6.65 -9.75
C VAL A 17 11.24 -5.65 -9.52
N ASP A 18 12.32 -6.05 -8.86
CA ASP A 18 13.48 -5.19 -8.59
C ASP A 18 14.13 -4.71 -9.90
N ALA A 19 14.28 -5.60 -10.88
CA ALA A 19 14.77 -5.26 -12.21
C ALA A 19 13.83 -4.29 -12.96
N ALA A 20 12.51 -4.44 -12.82
CA ALA A 20 11.52 -3.54 -13.40
C ALA A 20 11.57 -2.15 -12.75
N VAL A 21 11.76 -2.07 -11.43
CA VAL A 21 11.99 -0.79 -10.72
C VAL A 21 13.21 -0.07 -11.27
N ALA A 22 14.32 -0.79 -11.51
CA ALA A 22 15.53 -0.21 -12.10
C ALA A 22 15.26 0.47 -13.45
N GLN A 23 14.41 -0.12 -14.27
CA GLN A 23 14.13 0.36 -15.63
C GLN A 23 13.03 1.44 -15.66
N GLY A 24 11.90 1.16 -15.03
CA GLY A 24 10.67 1.95 -15.12
C GLY A 24 10.26 2.69 -13.85
N GLY A 25 10.99 2.52 -12.74
CA GLY A 25 10.63 3.06 -11.42
C GLY A 25 9.61 2.20 -10.68
N PRO A 26 9.15 2.64 -9.50
CA PRO A 26 8.27 1.86 -8.63
C PRO A 26 6.97 1.39 -9.29
N SER A 27 6.36 2.21 -10.14
CA SER A 27 5.12 1.86 -10.86
C SER A 27 5.31 0.63 -11.76
N ALA A 28 6.43 0.55 -12.49
CA ALA A 28 6.76 -0.62 -13.32
C ALA A 28 6.98 -1.88 -12.47
N GLY A 29 7.64 -1.75 -11.33
CA GLY A 29 7.79 -2.84 -10.37
C GLY A 29 6.43 -3.33 -9.84
N CYS A 30 5.57 -2.42 -9.44
CA CYS A 30 4.21 -2.73 -8.98
C CYS A 30 3.41 -3.48 -10.06
N GLN A 31 3.44 -3.02 -11.31
CA GLN A 31 2.75 -3.68 -12.42
C GLN A 31 3.32 -5.09 -12.65
N THR A 32 4.64 -5.26 -12.64
CA THR A 32 5.29 -6.57 -12.78
C THR A 32 4.83 -7.56 -11.70
N MET A 33 4.67 -7.10 -10.45
CA MET A 33 4.15 -7.94 -9.37
C MET A 33 2.70 -8.36 -9.62
N LEU A 34 1.84 -7.42 -10.01
CA LEU A 34 0.42 -7.70 -10.30
C LEU A 34 0.29 -8.72 -11.44
N ASP A 35 1.05 -8.54 -12.51
CA ASP A 35 1.07 -9.45 -13.67
C ASP A 35 1.51 -10.87 -13.27
N ALA A 36 2.56 -10.98 -12.45
CA ALA A 36 3.06 -12.26 -11.96
C ALA A 36 2.06 -13.00 -11.06
N LEU A 37 1.23 -12.25 -10.32
CA LEU A 37 0.14 -12.80 -9.48
C LEU A 37 -1.16 -13.01 -10.25
N GLY A 38 -1.27 -12.50 -11.50
CA GLY A 38 -2.49 -12.55 -12.30
C GLY A 38 -3.58 -11.61 -11.81
N VAL A 39 -3.19 -10.47 -11.23
CA VAL A 39 -4.08 -9.44 -10.69
C VAL A 39 -4.25 -8.32 -11.71
N GLN A 40 -5.48 -7.90 -11.96
CA GLN A 40 -5.82 -6.80 -12.87
C GLN A 40 -6.42 -5.65 -12.06
N ALA A 41 -5.59 -4.67 -11.71
CA ALA A 41 -6.07 -3.48 -11.03
C ALA A 41 -6.72 -2.50 -12.02
N THR A 42 -7.80 -1.85 -11.58
CA THR A 42 -8.45 -0.74 -12.28
C THR A 42 -8.40 0.51 -11.41
N ALA A 43 -8.38 1.67 -12.02
CA ALA A 43 -8.36 2.93 -11.28
C ALA A 43 -9.26 3.98 -11.90
N VAL A 44 -9.79 4.87 -11.04
CA VAL A 44 -10.50 6.10 -11.41
C VAL A 44 -9.85 7.28 -10.69
N GLY A 45 -9.89 8.48 -11.29
CA GLY A 45 -9.32 9.67 -10.69
C GLY A 45 -7.79 9.73 -10.75
N VAL A 46 -7.13 8.97 -11.61
CA VAL A 46 -5.66 9.01 -11.79
C VAL A 46 -5.18 10.41 -12.17
N GLU A 47 -6.01 11.16 -12.88
CA GLU A 47 -5.79 12.56 -13.25
C GLU A 47 -5.70 13.51 -12.04
N ASN A 48 -6.21 13.09 -10.88
CA ASN A 48 -6.11 13.83 -9.62
C ASN A 48 -4.73 13.75 -8.97
N ILE A 49 -3.85 12.86 -9.44
CA ILE A 49 -2.50 12.71 -8.88
C ILE A 49 -1.59 13.82 -9.44
N PRO A 50 -1.08 14.71 -8.59
CA PRO A 50 -0.18 15.78 -9.06
C PRO A 50 1.10 15.20 -9.63
N LEU A 51 1.47 15.64 -10.83
CA LEU A 51 2.66 15.17 -11.54
C LEU A 51 3.97 15.73 -10.96
N LYS A 52 3.89 16.77 -10.13
CA LYS A 52 5.04 17.45 -9.50
C LYS A 52 4.64 17.96 -8.11
N GLY A 53 5.66 18.26 -7.32
CA GLY A 53 5.49 18.76 -5.95
C GLY A 53 5.25 17.66 -4.93
N PRO A 54 5.19 18.01 -3.65
CA PRO A 54 5.03 17.05 -2.56
C PRO A 54 3.60 16.50 -2.52
N VAL A 55 3.47 15.17 -2.50
CA VAL A 55 2.16 14.50 -2.49
C VAL A 55 2.16 13.36 -1.49
N ILE A 56 1.10 13.23 -0.72
CA ILE A 56 0.78 12.02 0.04
C ILE A 56 -0.44 11.34 -0.60
N ILE A 57 -0.25 10.13 -1.09
CA ILE A 57 -1.33 9.21 -1.38
C ILE A 57 -1.73 8.56 -0.06
N LEU A 58 -2.86 8.98 0.49
CA LEU A 58 -3.33 8.53 1.80
C LEU A 58 -4.44 7.50 1.60
N ALA A 59 -4.15 6.23 1.91
CA ALA A 59 -5.01 5.11 1.55
C ALA A 59 -5.40 4.24 2.74
N ASN A 60 -6.55 3.52 2.62
CA ASN A 60 -6.85 2.35 3.43
C ASN A 60 -5.98 1.15 2.99
N HIS A 61 -5.88 0.13 3.84
CA HIS A 61 -5.00 -1.04 3.64
C HIS A 61 -5.80 -2.37 3.69
N PRO A 62 -6.61 -2.69 2.66
CA PRO A 62 -7.44 -3.90 2.70
C PRO A 62 -6.70 -5.21 2.43
N GLY A 63 -5.43 -5.20 2.02
CA GLY A 63 -4.70 -6.47 1.80
C GLY A 63 -3.33 -6.37 1.14
N ALA A 64 -2.71 -7.53 0.88
CA ALA A 64 -1.29 -7.69 0.56
C ALA A 64 -0.81 -7.00 -0.72
N TYR A 65 -1.67 -6.73 -1.69
CA TYR A 65 -1.23 -6.13 -2.95
C TYR A 65 -1.94 -4.81 -3.30
N ASP A 66 -2.62 -4.21 -2.34
CA ASP A 66 -3.19 -2.87 -2.54
C ASP A 66 -2.11 -1.82 -2.82
N SER A 67 -0.98 -1.87 -2.12
CA SER A 67 0.16 -0.99 -2.39
C SER A 67 0.68 -1.12 -3.81
N MET A 68 0.72 -2.35 -4.36
CA MET A 68 1.08 -2.58 -5.76
C MET A 68 -0.02 -2.09 -6.70
N ALA A 69 -1.29 -2.32 -6.36
CA ALA A 69 -2.43 -1.85 -7.16
C ALA A 69 -2.47 -0.33 -7.23
N ILE A 70 -2.24 0.37 -6.11
CA ILE A 70 -2.12 1.82 -6.05
C ILE A 70 -0.87 2.28 -6.80
N GLY A 71 0.30 1.71 -6.47
CA GLY A 71 1.59 2.12 -7.00
C GLY A 71 1.70 1.95 -8.51
N SER A 72 1.05 0.94 -9.10
CA SER A 72 1.03 0.73 -10.55
C SER A 72 0.33 1.85 -11.32
N GLN A 73 -0.56 2.61 -10.66
CA GLN A 73 -1.31 3.72 -11.27
C GLN A 73 -0.62 5.07 -11.12
N ILE A 74 0.45 5.16 -10.32
CA ILE A 74 1.12 6.44 -10.04
C ILE A 74 2.09 6.79 -11.16
N PRO A 75 1.87 7.91 -11.89
CA PRO A 75 2.66 8.27 -13.07
C PRO A 75 3.97 8.98 -12.70
N ARG A 76 4.58 8.65 -11.55
CA ARG A 76 5.80 9.28 -11.04
C ARG A 76 6.83 8.21 -10.66
N ARG A 77 8.11 8.52 -10.88
CA ARG A 77 9.23 7.61 -10.60
C ARG A 77 9.80 7.76 -9.18
N ASP A 78 9.44 8.82 -8.50
CA ASP A 78 9.89 9.19 -7.15
C ASP A 78 8.91 8.73 -6.06
N LEU A 79 8.06 7.74 -6.34
CA LEU A 79 7.18 7.14 -5.35
C LEU A 79 7.98 6.43 -4.26
N ASN A 80 7.77 6.85 -3.02
CA ASN A 80 8.24 6.13 -1.84
C ASN A 80 7.05 5.62 -1.01
N VAL A 81 7.29 4.62 -0.16
CA VAL A 81 6.25 4.02 0.67
C VAL A 81 6.78 3.75 2.09
N ILE A 82 5.94 3.99 3.10
CA ILE A 82 6.24 3.56 4.48
C ILE A 82 5.78 2.11 4.64
N VAL A 83 6.69 1.23 5.00
CA VAL A 83 6.45 -0.22 5.13
C VAL A 83 6.96 -0.76 6.46
N ALA A 84 6.40 -1.88 6.90
CA ALA A 84 6.95 -2.61 8.03
C ALA A 84 8.37 -3.11 7.70
N LYS A 85 9.30 -2.94 8.66
CA LYS A 85 10.69 -3.34 8.48
C LYS A 85 10.81 -4.85 8.27
N THR A 86 11.26 -5.24 7.07
CA THR A 86 11.60 -6.63 6.75
C THR A 86 12.97 -6.68 6.10
N ARG A 87 13.80 -7.67 6.50
CA ARG A 87 15.14 -7.87 5.92
C ARG A 87 15.08 -8.20 4.43
N PHE A 88 13.97 -8.75 3.99
CA PHE A 88 13.78 -9.17 2.61
C PHE A 88 13.87 -8.00 1.63
N TYR A 89 13.24 -6.85 1.91
CA TYR A 89 13.31 -5.69 1.02
C TYR A 89 14.68 -5.02 1.00
N GLN A 90 15.45 -5.14 2.10
CA GLN A 90 16.77 -4.51 2.21
C GLN A 90 17.84 -5.11 1.29
N VAL A 91 17.60 -6.32 0.76
CA VAL A 91 18.52 -6.99 -0.19
C VAL A 91 18.15 -6.75 -1.65
N LEU A 92 17.12 -5.95 -1.93
CA LEU A 92 16.64 -5.60 -3.26
C LEU A 92 17.13 -4.18 -3.61
N PRO A 93 18.21 -4.05 -4.42
CA PRO A 93 18.94 -2.79 -4.52
C PRO A 93 18.17 -1.64 -5.16
N HIS A 94 17.17 -1.93 -5.99
CA HIS A 94 16.38 -0.90 -6.67
C HIS A 94 15.05 -0.61 -5.96
N ILE A 95 14.48 -1.58 -5.21
CA ILE A 95 13.29 -1.40 -4.39
C ILE A 95 13.64 -0.69 -3.07
N HIS A 96 14.73 -1.10 -2.42
CA HIS A 96 15.13 -0.59 -1.10
C HIS A 96 15.13 0.95 -0.98
N PRO A 97 15.66 1.73 -1.94
CA PRO A 97 15.68 3.19 -1.86
C PRO A 97 14.30 3.85 -1.82
N HIS A 98 13.25 3.15 -2.25
CA HIS A 98 11.87 3.63 -2.26
C HIS A 98 11.08 3.27 -0.99
N MET A 99 11.72 2.67 0.02
CA MET A 99 11.05 2.20 1.22
C MET A 99 11.54 2.90 2.48
N HIS A 100 10.62 3.44 3.26
CA HIS A 100 10.88 3.94 4.60
C HIS A 100 10.41 2.88 5.62
N TYR A 101 11.33 2.33 6.40
CA TYR A 101 11.07 1.17 7.26
C TYR A 101 10.59 1.58 8.65
N ALA A 102 9.30 1.43 8.91
CA ALA A 102 8.72 1.55 10.25
C ALA A 102 8.85 0.22 11.01
N SER A 103 9.07 0.29 12.32
CA SER A 103 9.12 -0.87 13.20
C SER A 103 8.48 -0.55 14.55
N GLN A 104 8.44 -1.53 15.46
CA GLN A 104 8.00 -1.29 16.84
C GLN A 104 9.06 -0.50 17.64
N ASP A 105 10.30 -0.45 17.19
CA ASP A 105 11.32 0.39 17.78
C ASP A 105 11.06 1.86 17.44
N ARG A 106 10.92 2.67 18.50
CA ARG A 106 10.61 4.10 18.36
C ARG A 106 11.68 4.87 17.58
N SER A 107 12.95 4.54 17.76
CA SER A 107 14.06 5.21 17.07
C SER A 107 14.02 4.93 15.57
N GLU A 108 13.76 3.68 15.18
CA GLU A 108 13.63 3.29 13.78
C GLU A 108 12.40 3.93 13.12
N SER A 109 11.26 3.94 13.81
CA SER A 109 10.04 4.60 13.32
C SER A 109 10.22 6.11 13.18
N MET A 110 10.93 6.77 14.11
CA MET A 110 11.28 8.18 13.97
C MET A 110 12.24 8.45 12.82
N THR A 111 13.13 7.52 12.52
CA THR A 111 14.02 7.60 11.36
C THR A 111 13.24 7.50 10.05
N ALA A 112 12.33 6.53 9.94
CA ALA A 112 11.44 6.39 8.79
C ALA A 112 10.58 7.63 8.57
N LEU A 113 10.01 8.19 9.64
CA LEU A 113 9.21 9.42 9.59
C LEU A 113 10.05 10.61 9.10
N ARG A 114 11.29 10.76 9.59
CA ARG A 114 12.18 11.84 9.14
C ARG A 114 12.51 11.72 7.66
N GLN A 115 12.86 10.52 7.19
CA GLN A 115 13.14 10.25 5.79
C GLN A 115 11.91 10.54 4.89
N ALA A 116 10.71 10.19 5.35
CA ALA A 116 9.48 10.49 4.65
C ALA A 116 9.23 12.01 4.55
N ILE A 117 9.47 12.76 5.63
CA ILE A 117 9.36 14.23 5.64
C ILE A 117 10.40 14.85 4.69
N GLU A 118 11.65 14.41 4.74
CA GLU A 118 12.71 14.91 3.83
C GLU A 118 12.35 14.62 2.36
N HIS A 119 11.80 13.44 2.06
CA HIS A 119 11.33 13.10 0.72
C HIS A 119 10.20 14.03 0.24
N LEU A 120 9.21 14.29 1.10
CA LEU A 120 8.12 15.23 0.79
C LEU A 120 8.63 16.66 0.62
N GLN A 121 9.51 17.15 1.49
CA GLN A 121 10.13 18.47 1.38
C GLN A 121 10.95 18.63 0.09
N GLY A 122 11.51 17.53 -0.41
CA GLY A 122 12.15 17.45 -1.74
C GLY A 122 11.17 17.44 -2.92
N GLY A 123 9.87 17.52 -2.69
CA GLY A 123 8.83 17.49 -3.73
C GLY A 123 8.42 16.06 -4.14
N GLY A 124 8.78 15.05 -3.37
CA GLY A 124 8.49 13.64 -3.66
C GLY A 124 7.04 13.23 -3.42
N ILE A 125 6.67 12.04 -3.91
CA ILE A 125 5.37 11.41 -3.66
C ILE A 125 5.51 10.22 -2.71
N LEU A 126 4.67 10.17 -1.69
CA LEU A 126 4.67 9.17 -0.64
C LEU A 126 3.34 8.42 -0.60
N LEU A 127 3.37 7.08 -0.60
CA LEU A 127 2.20 6.26 -0.25
C LEU A 127 2.24 5.98 1.26
N GLN A 128 1.16 6.36 1.94
CA GLN A 128 0.95 6.13 3.36
C GLN A 128 -0.40 5.44 3.58
N PHE A 129 -0.38 4.33 4.28
CA PHE A 129 -1.60 3.71 4.79
C PHE A 129 -1.98 4.32 6.14
N GLY A 130 -3.24 4.75 6.24
CA GLY A 130 -3.71 5.56 7.37
C GLY A 130 -3.57 4.87 8.71
N SER A 131 -4.12 3.66 8.85
CA SER A 131 -4.11 2.90 10.11
C SER A 131 -2.78 2.20 10.41
N GLY A 132 -1.95 1.95 9.39
CA GLY A 132 -0.77 1.09 9.51
C GLY A 132 -1.08 -0.39 9.82
N ASN A 133 -2.37 -0.77 9.76
CA ASN A 133 -2.89 -2.13 9.94
C ASN A 133 -3.71 -2.53 8.73
N ILE A 134 -4.13 -3.81 8.68
CA ILE A 134 -5.04 -4.28 7.62
C ILE A 134 -6.47 -3.83 7.95
N ASP A 135 -6.99 -2.95 7.10
CA ASP A 135 -8.34 -2.43 7.18
C ASP A 135 -9.38 -3.41 6.60
N PRO A 136 -10.68 -3.27 6.93
CA PRO A 136 -11.74 -3.94 6.20
C PRO A 136 -11.73 -3.57 4.70
N ASP A 137 -11.93 -4.54 3.81
CA ASP A 137 -12.11 -4.26 2.38
C ASP A 137 -13.51 -3.68 2.14
N PRO A 138 -13.64 -2.46 1.58
CA PRO A 138 -14.94 -1.83 1.33
C PRO A 138 -15.87 -2.63 0.41
N ALA A 139 -15.33 -3.56 -0.40
CA ALA A 139 -16.15 -4.46 -1.22
C ALA A 139 -16.83 -5.58 -0.41
N LEU A 140 -16.35 -5.86 0.80
CA LEU A 140 -16.85 -6.92 1.67
C LEU A 140 -17.52 -6.41 2.94
N HIS A 141 -17.19 -5.19 3.35
CA HIS A 141 -17.61 -4.56 4.59
C HIS A 141 -18.18 -3.17 4.34
N PRO A 142 -19.18 -2.72 5.08
CA PRO A 142 -19.63 -1.33 5.03
C PRO A 142 -18.50 -0.35 5.35
N VAL A 143 -18.54 0.84 4.74
CA VAL A 143 -17.47 1.86 4.91
C VAL A 143 -17.39 2.38 6.35
N ASP A 144 -18.49 2.34 7.10
CA ASP A 144 -18.57 2.72 8.51
C ASP A 144 -17.79 1.76 9.45
N GLU A 145 -17.40 0.58 8.98
CA GLU A 145 -16.45 -0.29 9.70
C GLU A 145 -14.99 0.18 9.60
N ILE A 146 -14.67 1.13 8.72
CA ILE A 146 -13.34 1.73 8.62
C ILE A 146 -13.24 2.82 9.68
N ASN A 147 -12.40 2.59 10.70
CA ASN A 147 -12.18 3.58 11.75
C ASN A 147 -11.05 4.53 11.35
N PHE A 148 -11.39 5.74 10.92
CA PHE A 148 -10.43 6.79 10.59
C PHE A 148 -9.76 7.40 11.82
N GLU A 149 -10.35 7.27 13.02
CA GLU A 149 -9.77 7.76 14.27
C GLU A 149 -8.49 7.01 14.66
N ASP A 150 -8.34 5.76 14.19
CA ASP A 150 -7.14 4.95 14.41
C ASP A 150 -5.98 5.30 13.46
N TRP A 151 -6.15 6.31 12.61
CA TRP A 151 -5.10 6.69 11.67
C TRP A 151 -3.92 7.34 12.38
N SER A 152 -2.72 7.06 11.88
CA SER A 152 -1.46 7.36 12.54
C SER A 152 -1.22 8.86 12.72
N LEU A 153 -0.84 9.28 13.94
CA LEU A 153 -0.37 10.63 14.24
C LEU A 153 0.84 11.05 13.40
N SER A 154 1.56 10.09 12.77
CA SER A 154 2.68 10.41 11.88
C SER A 154 2.23 11.23 10.67
N ILE A 155 0.97 11.06 10.22
CA ILE A 155 0.39 11.82 9.11
C ILE A 155 0.31 13.31 9.50
N GLU A 156 -0.23 13.62 10.66
CA GLU A 156 -0.30 15.00 11.16
C GLU A 156 1.10 15.65 11.26
N ILE A 157 2.07 14.89 11.78
CA ILE A 157 3.45 15.39 11.89
C ILE A 157 4.04 15.69 10.50
N MET A 158 3.82 14.81 9.52
CA MET A 158 4.28 15.03 8.13
C MET A 158 3.66 16.29 7.53
N LEU A 159 2.34 16.47 7.67
CA LEU A 159 1.61 17.62 7.15
C LEU A 159 2.06 18.95 7.80
N ARG A 160 2.28 18.95 9.11
CA ARG A 160 2.81 20.14 9.83
C ARG A 160 4.25 20.49 9.41
N LYS A 161 5.07 19.49 9.05
CA LYS A 161 6.48 19.68 8.66
C LYS A 161 6.67 19.97 7.16
N ALA A 162 5.68 19.63 6.35
CA ALA A 162 5.64 19.88 4.91
C ALA A 162 4.25 20.43 4.52
N PRO A 163 3.93 21.70 4.86
CA PRO A 163 2.59 22.27 4.71
C PRO A 163 2.14 22.40 3.25
N GLU A 164 3.06 22.40 2.29
CA GLU A 164 2.79 22.42 0.85
C GLU A 164 2.32 21.08 0.28
N VAL A 165 2.27 20.02 1.13
CA VAL A 165 1.89 18.69 0.69
C VAL A 165 0.43 18.65 0.26
N GLN A 166 0.19 18.13 -0.94
CA GLN A 166 -1.14 17.81 -1.41
C GLN A 166 -1.49 16.39 -0.99
N ILE A 167 -2.63 16.23 -0.31
CA ILE A 167 -3.17 14.95 0.12
C ILE A 167 -4.11 14.45 -0.97
N VAL A 168 -3.86 13.26 -1.50
CA VAL A 168 -4.77 12.56 -2.40
C VAL A 168 -5.43 11.42 -1.62
N PRO A 169 -6.69 11.59 -1.16
CA PRO A 169 -7.40 10.51 -0.48
C PRO A 169 -7.63 9.38 -1.47
N THR A 170 -7.29 8.17 -1.05
CA THR A 170 -7.29 7.01 -1.95
C THR A 170 -8.01 5.85 -1.28
N ILE A 171 -8.92 5.22 -2.01
CA ILE A 171 -9.62 4.02 -1.54
C ILE A 171 -9.25 2.85 -2.44
N ALA A 172 -8.71 1.80 -1.82
CA ALA A 172 -8.52 0.49 -2.42
C ALA A 172 -9.65 -0.44 -1.98
N SER A 173 -10.25 -1.16 -2.91
CA SER A 173 -11.32 -2.11 -2.66
C SER A 173 -11.20 -3.33 -3.57
N ASN A 174 -11.96 -4.38 -3.27
CA ASN A 174 -11.95 -5.64 -4.03
C ASN A 174 -10.55 -6.30 -4.11
N VAL A 175 -9.75 -6.09 -3.07
CA VAL A 175 -8.40 -6.65 -2.91
C VAL A 175 -8.48 -8.07 -2.38
N LEU A 176 -9.32 -8.29 -1.35
CA LEU A 176 -9.54 -9.59 -0.73
C LEU A 176 -10.81 -10.23 -1.28
N LEU A 177 -10.70 -11.41 -1.90
CA LEU A 177 -11.88 -12.10 -2.41
C LEU A 177 -12.71 -12.74 -1.28
N LYS A 178 -14.03 -12.61 -1.37
CA LYS A 178 -15.01 -13.13 -0.40
C LYS A 178 -14.76 -14.60 -0.02
N ARG A 179 -14.44 -15.46 -1.00
CA ARG A 179 -14.17 -16.88 -0.75
C ARG A 179 -12.99 -17.15 0.20
N PHE A 180 -12.02 -16.23 0.30
CA PHE A 180 -10.93 -16.31 1.27
C PHE A 180 -11.32 -15.66 2.59
N ALA A 181 -11.99 -14.51 2.56
CA ALA A 181 -12.46 -13.82 3.76
C ALA A 181 -13.42 -14.71 4.59
N GLU A 182 -14.35 -15.41 3.94
CA GLU A 182 -15.33 -16.29 4.56
C GLU A 182 -14.88 -17.76 4.65
N HIS A 183 -13.62 -18.06 4.33
CA HIS A 183 -13.12 -19.44 4.35
C HIS A 183 -13.20 -20.03 5.76
N PRO A 184 -13.67 -21.29 5.93
CA PRO A 184 -13.83 -21.90 7.27
C PRO A 184 -12.59 -21.86 8.16
N LEU A 185 -11.39 -21.93 7.58
CA LEU A 185 -10.12 -21.82 8.31
C LEU A 185 -9.95 -20.47 9.02
N THR A 186 -10.56 -19.37 8.53
CA THR A 186 -10.48 -18.07 9.20
C THR A 186 -11.14 -18.09 10.57
N ARG A 187 -12.13 -18.99 10.78
CA ARG A 187 -12.80 -19.18 12.07
C ARG A 187 -11.88 -19.71 13.17
N LEU A 188 -10.71 -20.27 12.80
CA LEU A 188 -9.68 -20.69 13.76
C LEU A 188 -8.99 -19.50 14.43
N ARG A 189 -9.18 -18.30 13.93
CA ARG A 189 -8.69 -17.06 14.52
C ARG A 189 -9.82 -16.35 15.27
N ARG A 190 -9.50 -15.74 16.42
CA ARG A 190 -10.48 -15.01 17.23
C ARG A 190 -10.59 -13.56 16.77
N GLU A 191 -9.44 -12.91 16.64
CA GLU A 191 -9.36 -11.49 16.32
C GLU A 191 -9.66 -11.21 14.84
N PRO A 192 -10.45 -10.16 14.54
CA PRO A 192 -10.80 -9.79 13.17
C PRO A 192 -9.58 -9.57 12.27
N MET A 193 -8.55 -8.91 12.79
CA MET A 193 -7.29 -8.67 12.06
C MET A 193 -6.58 -9.97 11.70
N ASP A 194 -6.52 -10.95 12.61
CA ASP A 194 -5.88 -12.24 12.33
C ASP A 194 -6.66 -13.07 11.32
N LYS A 195 -8.00 -12.93 11.30
CA LYS A 195 -8.84 -13.56 10.26
C LYS A 195 -8.49 -12.99 8.88
N ARG A 196 -8.39 -11.65 8.76
CA ARG A 196 -8.01 -10.98 7.51
C ARG A 196 -6.61 -11.39 7.06
N ARG A 197 -5.61 -11.36 7.94
CA ARG A 197 -4.25 -11.84 7.65
C ARG A 197 -4.20 -13.29 7.15
N LEU A 198 -5.00 -14.17 7.74
CA LEU A 198 -5.06 -15.57 7.30
C LEU A 198 -5.73 -15.70 5.93
N ALA A 199 -6.82 -14.97 5.69
CA ALA A 199 -7.51 -14.95 4.40
C ALA A 199 -6.59 -14.46 3.28
N GLU A 200 -5.90 -13.36 3.50
CA GLU A 200 -4.89 -12.77 2.62
C GLU A 200 -3.75 -13.74 2.33
N PHE A 201 -3.20 -14.36 3.37
CA PHE A 201 -2.16 -15.38 3.23
C PHE A 201 -2.60 -16.55 2.34
N MET A 202 -3.83 -17.07 2.54
CA MET A 202 -4.37 -18.15 1.71
C MET A 202 -4.51 -17.71 0.25
N GLN A 203 -4.98 -16.49 0.01
CA GLN A 203 -5.13 -15.94 -1.34
C GLN A 203 -3.77 -15.85 -2.05
N ILE A 204 -2.76 -15.26 -1.40
CA ILE A 204 -1.40 -15.12 -1.97
C ILE A 204 -0.75 -16.48 -2.20
N ILE A 205 -0.85 -17.40 -1.24
CA ILE A 205 -0.27 -18.75 -1.41
C ILE A 205 -0.92 -19.47 -2.58
N GLN A 206 -2.24 -19.37 -2.75
CA GLN A 206 -2.90 -19.95 -3.91
C GLN A 206 -2.40 -19.35 -5.22
N GLN A 207 -2.23 -18.03 -5.30
CA GLN A 207 -1.69 -17.36 -6.50
C GLN A 207 -0.25 -17.76 -6.79
N LEU A 208 0.56 -17.97 -5.75
CA LEU A 208 1.95 -18.43 -5.89
C LEU A 208 2.04 -19.91 -6.31
N LEU A 209 1.10 -20.76 -5.91
CA LEU A 209 1.08 -22.17 -6.27
C LEU A 209 0.43 -22.40 -7.62
N LEU A 210 -0.69 -21.74 -7.87
CA LEU A 210 -1.52 -21.89 -9.05
C LEU A 210 -1.71 -20.53 -9.73
N PRO A 211 -0.81 -20.14 -10.64
CA PRO A 211 -0.89 -18.86 -11.34
C PRO A 211 -2.24 -18.67 -12.04
N LYS A 212 -2.79 -17.46 -11.95
CA LYS A 212 -4.07 -17.09 -12.58
C LYS A 212 -5.29 -17.86 -12.05
N SER A 213 -5.17 -18.59 -10.94
CA SER A 213 -6.31 -19.29 -10.32
C SER A 213 -7.20 -18.39 -9.45
N VAL A 214 -6.74 -17.16 -9.22
CA VAL A 214 -7.43 -16.15 -8.42
C VAL A 214 -7.71 -14.95 -9.31
N ASP A 215 -8.98 -14.69 -9.60
CA ASP A 215 -9.42 -13.54 -10.41
C ASP A 215 -9.66 -12.34 -9.47
N ALA A 216 -8.59 -11.75 -8.98
CA ALA A 216 -8.65 -10.55 -8.16
C ALA A 216 -8.58 -9.31 -9.05
N LYS A 217 -9.52 -8.39 -8.86
CA LYS A 217 -9.66 -7.15 -9.63
C LYS A 217 -9.77 -5.96 -8.68
N PRO A 218 -8.67 -5.55 -8.05
CA PRO A 218 -8.67 -4.38 -7.20
C PRO A 218 -9.17 -3.14 -7.95
N CYS A 219 -9.98 -2.35 -7.26
CA CYS A 219 -10.46 -1.07 -7.76
C CYS A 219 -9.87 0.04 -6.89
N ILE A 220 -9.19 0.99 -7.50
CA ILE A 220 -8.55 2.11 -6.82
C ILE A 220 -9.27 3.40 -7.21
N SER A 221 -9.65 4.18 -6.20
CA SER A 221 -10.27 5.50 -6.42
C SER A 221 -9.38 6.58 -5.81
N PHE A 222 -8.87 7.47 -6.66
CA PHE A 222 -8.11 8.65 -6.23
C PHE A 222 -9.06 9.86 -6.15
N GLY A 223 -9.22 10.41 -4.95
CA GLY A 223 -9.99 11.62 -4.72
C GLY A 223 -9.26 12.86 -5.21
N LYS A 224 -9.96 14.01 -5.17
CA LYS A 224 -9.33 15.30 -5.49
C LYS A 224 -8.27 15.64 -4.47
N PRO A 225 -7.11 16.18 -4.89
CA PRO A 225 -6.07 16.60 -3.97
C PRO A 225 -6.53 17.83 -3.18
N PHE A 226 -6.09 17.91 -1.94
CA PHE A 226 -6.28 19.09 -1.08
C PHE A 226 -5.07 19.27 -0.16
N THR A 227 -4.91 20.48 0.37
CA THR A 227 -3.88 20.82 1.36
C THR A 227 -4.47 20.92 2.77
N LEU A 228 -3.62 20.89 3.79
CA LEU A 228 -4.07 21.05 5.18
C LEU A 228 -4.78 22.40 5.39
N SER A 229 -4.31 23.46 4.76
CA SER A 229 -4.93 24.79 4.85
C SER A 229 -6.35 24.84 4.29
N GLU A 230 -6.65 24.07 3.25
CA GLU A 230 -8.01 23.99 2.69
C GLU A 230 -8.98 23.30 3.65
N LEU A 231 -8.53 22.25 4.37
CA LEU A 231 -9.34 21.58 5.40
C LEU A 231 -9.65 22.48 6.61
N GLU A 232 -8.70 23.32 7.03
CA GLU A 232 -8.91 24.22 8.17
C GLU A 232 -9.94 25.32 7.86
N VAL A 233 -10.03 25.77 6.61
CA VAL A 233 -11.03 26.75 6.17
C VAL A 233 -12.43 26.16 6.16
N GLU A 234 -12.63 24.92 5.70
CA GLU A 234 -13.95 24.28 5.69
C GLU A 234 -14.51 24.02 7.10
N ASN A 235 -13.66 23.82 8.10
CA ASN A 235 -14.09 23.62 9.49
C ASN A 235 -14.39 24.93 10.25
N THR A 236 -14.21 26.08 9.62
CA THR A 236 -14.40 27.40 10.28
C THR A 236 -15.69 28.10 9.82
N VAL A 237 -16.50 27.46 8.96
CA VAL A 237 -17.79 27.90 8.47
C VAL A 237 -18.90 27.04 9.06
#